data_6494770f694a10f40782fb516b2095ee
#
_entry.id   6494770f694a10f40782fb516b2095ee
#
_cell.length_a   1.000
_cell.length_b   1.000
_cell.length_c   1.000
_cell.angle_alpha   90.00
_cell.angle_beta   90.00
_cell.angle_gamma   90.00
#
_symmetry.space_group_name_H-M   'P 1'
#
loop_
_entity.id
_entity.type
_entity.pdbx_description
1 polymer ?
#
loop_
_entity_poly.entity_id
_entity_poly.type
_entity_poly.pdbx_seq_one_letter_code
_entity_poly.pdbx_strand_id
1 'polypeptide(L)' 'MSDRIIRIPETCHILGLTRASYYRKLQADPHFPKPIQLSERCKGHSEQEINSYRDRLIETRGIDTHN' A
#
# COMPACT_ATOMS: atom_id res chain seq x y z
N MET A 1 -9.11 -6.45 17.88
CA MET A 1 -9.02 -6.03 16.62
C MET A 1 -8.15 -6.85 15.83
N SER A 2 -8.53 -7.23 14.69
CA SER A 2 -7.71 -8.09 13.89
C SER A 2 -7.26 -7.39 12.66
N ASP A 3 -6.07 -7.72 12.25
CA ASP A 3 -5.48 -7.18 11.04
C ASP A 3 -5.61 -8.25 9.98
N ARG A 4 -6.20 -7.93 8.86
CA ARG A 4 -6.34 -8.86 7.75
C ARG A 4 -5.16 -8.76 6.83
N ILE A 5 -4.87 -9.87 6.15
CA ILE A 5 -3.91 -9.84 5.05
C ILE A 5 -4.72 -9.71 3.77
N ILE A 6 -4.42 -8.69 2.99
CA ILE A 6 -5.11 -8.48 1.72
C ILE A 6 -4.16 -8.78 0.58
N ARG A 7 -4.72 -9.22 -0.53
CA ARG A 7 -3.93 -9.57 -1.69
C ARG A 7 -3.54 -8.35 -2.48
N ILE A 8 -2.61 -8.53 -3.40
CA ILE A 8 -2.10 -7.40 -4.19
C ILE A 8 -3.20 -6.67 -4.96
N PRO A 9 -4.13 -7.36 -5.62
CA PRO A 9 -5.18 -6.63 -6.34
C PRO A 9 -6.02 -5.74 -5.42
N GLU A 10 -6.33 -6.24 -4.22
CA GLU A 10 -7.09 -5.44 -3.28
C GLU A 10 -6.28 -4.26 -2.77
N THR A 11 -4.99 -4.47 -2.56
CA THR A 11 -4.09 -3.40 -2.16
C THR A 11 -4.08 -2.29 -3.19
N CYS A 12 -3.98 -2.66 -4.46
CA CYS A 12 -4.01 -1.69 -5.55
C CYS A 12 -5.33 -0.94 -5.56
N HIS A 13 -6.42 -1.64 -5.29
CA HIS A 13 -7.72 -1.01 -5.28
C HIS A 13 -7.83 0.01 -4.16
N ILE A 14 -7.37 -0.34 -2.98
CA ILE A 14 -7.43 0.57 -1.83
C ILE A 14 -6.62 1.82 -2.09
N LEU A 15 -5.45 1.67 -2.68
CA LEU A 15 -4.57 2.79 -2.90
C LEU A 15 -4.81 3.51 -4.23
N GLY A 16 -5.71 2.96 -5.04
CA GLY A 16 -6.00 3.58 -6.33
C GLY A 16 -4.87 3.47 -7.32
N LEU A 17 -4.10 2.39 -7.26
CA LEU A 17 -2.95 2.21 -8.13
C LEU A 17 -3.22 1.15 -9.17
N THR A 18 -2.58 1.31 -10.32
CA THR A 18 -2.52 0.23 -11.28
C THR A 18 -1.47 -0.75 -10.81
N ARG A 19 -1.44 -1.92 -11.40
CA ARG A 19 -0.44 -2.91 -11.05
C ARG A 19 0.97 -2.39 -11.31
N ALA A 20 1.16 -1.74 -12.44
CA ALA A 20 2.45 -1.17 -12.78
C ALA A 20 2.88 -0.11 -11.77
N SER A 21 1.95 0.76 -11.38
CA SER A 21 2.24 1.79 -10.41
C SER A 21 2.56 1.20 -9.04
N TYR A 22 1.86 0.12 -8.68
CA TYR A 22 2.11 -0.56 -7.43
C TYR A 22 3.57 -1.04 -7.37
N TYR A 23 4.01 -1.74 -8.41
CA TYR A 23 5.37 -2.27 -8.40
C TYR A 23 6.42 -1.17 -8.46
N ARG A 24 6.11 -0.10 -9.14
CA ARG A 24 7.02 1.03 -9.20
C ARG A 24 7.17 1.66 -7.82
N LYS A 25 6.07 1.85 -7.11
CA LYS A 25 6.12 2.40 -5.78
C LYS A 25 6.84 1.47 -4.82
N LEU A 26 6.61 0.18 -4.95
CA LEU A 26 7.24 -0.80 -4.10
C LEU A 26 8.76 -0.71 -4.18
N GLN A 27 9.28 -0.42 -5.36
CA GLN A 27 10.70 -0.32 -5.55
C GLN A 27 11.26 1.05 -5.19
N ALA A 28 10.48 2.07 -5.41
CA ALA A 28 10.99 3.44 -5.31
C ALA A 28 10.75 4.09 -3.97
N ASP A 29 9.69 3.72 -3.27
CA ASP A 29 9.30 4.38 -2.03
C ASP A 29 9.74 3.55 -0.83
N PRO A 30 10.73 3.99 -0.06
CA PRO A 30 11.20 3.21 1.08
C PRO A 30 10.17 3.10 2.19
N HIS A 31 9.16 3.95 2.18
CA HIS A 31 8.12 3.90 3.20
C HIS A 31 6.94 3.02 2.80
N PHE A 32 6.95 2.52 1.58
CA PHE A 32 5.85 1.66 1.13
C PHE A 32 5.91 0.33 1.90
N PRO A 33 4.79 -0.16 2.43
CA PRO A 33 4.81 -1.41 3.18
C PRO A 33 5.32 -2.55 2.33
N LYS A 34 6.07 -3.44 2.94
CA LYS A 34 6.64 -4.56 2.19
C LYS A 34 5.65 -5.70 2.15
N PRO A 35 5.57 -6.40 1.02
CA PRO A 35 4.63 -7.50 0.91
C PRO A 35 5.03 -8.68 1.80
N ILE A 36 4.01 -9.40 2.26
CA ILE A 36 4.18 -10.57 3.08
C ILE A 36 4.01 -11.78 2.19
N GLN A 37 4.94 -12.72 2.26
CA GLN A 37 4.86 -13.92 1.46
C GLN A 37 3.86 -14.86 2.11
N LEU A 38 2.77 -15.14 1.44
CA LEU A 38 1.75 -16.03 1.98
C LEU A 38 1.98 -17.48 1.55
N SER A 39 2.45 -17.67 0.35
CA SER A 39 2.78 -18.97 -0.18
C SER A 39 3.74 -18.76 -1.32
N GLU A 40 4.10 -19.83 -2.00
CA GLU A 40 5.08 -19.72 -3.07
C GLU A 40 4.70 -18.72 -4.13
N ARG A 41 3.41 -18.57 -4.39
CA ARG A 41 2.96 -17.69 -5.44
C ARG A 41 2.04 -16.60 -4.99
N CYS A 42 1.85 -16.48 -3.68
CA CYS A 42 0.91 -15.54 -3.15
C CYS A 42 1.57 -14.57 -2.23
N LYS A 43 1.35 -13.30 -2.45
CA LYS A 43 1.82 -12.27 -1.55
C LYS A 43 0.67 -11.37 -1.17
N GLY A 44 0.81 -10.70 -0.06
CA GLY A 44 -0.21 -9.78 0.39
C GLY A 44 0.38 -8.72 1.28
N HIS A 45 -0.48 -7.91 1.84
CA HIS A 45 -0.07 -6.85 2.75
C HIS A 45 -0.97 -6.86 3.97
N SER A 46 -0.45 -6.39 5.08
CA SER A 46 -1.26 -6.14 6.25
C SER A 46 -2.23 -5.01 5.91
N GLU A 47 -3.51 -5.23 6.14
CA GLU A 47 -4.51 -4.21 5.86
C GLU A 47 -4.26 -2.96 6.67
N GLN A 48 -3.85 -3.12 7.92
CA GLN A 48 -3.54 -1.97 8.76
C GLN A 48 -2.39 -1.15 8.19
N GLU A 49 -1.38 -1.81 7.71
CA GLU A 49 -0.24 -1.11 7.14
C GLU A 49 -0.62 -0.33 5.88
N ILE A 50 -1.46 -0.93 5.06
CA ILE A 50 -1.90 -0.27 3.84
C ILE A 50 -2.79 0.93 4.18
N ASN A 51 -3.67 0.77 5.16
CA ASN A 51 -4.52 1.88 5.58
C ASN A 51 -3.70 3.02 6.17
N SER A 52 -2.68 2.68 6.96
CA SER A 52 -1.81 3.69 7.54
C SER A 52 -1.02 4.43 6.46
N TYR A 53 -0.54 3.70 5.49
CA TYR A 53 0.18 4.30 4.38
C TYR A 53 -0.73 5.25 3.60
N ARG A 54 -1.96 4.82 3.34
CA ARG A 54 -2.93 5.67 2.67
C ARG A 54 -3.19 6.95 3.46
N ASP A 55 -3.35 6.80 4.77
CA ASP A 55 -3.60 7.96 5.62
C ASP A 55 -2.44 8.93 5.60
N ARG A 56 -1.22 8.41 5.57
CA ARG A 56 -0.06 9.25 5.47
C ARG A 56 -0.02 10.02 4.17
N LEU A 57 -0.38 9.38 3.08
CA LEU A 57 -0.44 10.07 1.80
C LEU A 57 -1.45 11.21 1.83
N ILE A 58 -2.56 10.98 2.47
CA ILE A 58 -3.59 12.01 2.58
C ILE A 58 -3.07 13.18 3.43
N GLU A 59 -2.41 12.89 4.51
CA GLU A 59 -1.85 13.92 5.37
C GLU A 59 -0.78 14.72 4.66
N THR A 60 0.07 14.03 3.94
CA THR A 60 1.13 14.70 3.20
C THR A 60 0.55 15.62 2.15
N ARG A 61 -0.51 15.18 1.49
CA ARG A 61 -1.17 16.03 0.52
C ARG A 61 -1.69 17.30 1.19
N GLY A 62 -2.24 17.16 2.38
CA GLY A 62 -2.74 18.28 3.10
C GLY A 62 -1.67 19.28 3.46
N ILE A 63 -0.50 18.80 3.81
CA ILE A 63 0.60 19.66 4.13
C ILE A 63 1.12 20.34 2.88
N ASP A 64 1.03 19.65 1.77
CA ASP A 64 1.62 20.11 0.56
C ASP A 64 0.68 20.86 -0.29
N THR A 65 -0.31 21.46 0.25
CA THR A 65 -1.35 22.02 -0.51
C THR A 65 -1.11 23.34 -1.07
N HIS A 66 -0.04 23.72 -1.31
CA HIS A 66 0.17 24.98 -1.84
C HIS A 66 -0.37 25.18 -3.21
N ASN A 67 -0.90 24.23 -3.79
CA ASN A 67 -1.42 24.45 -5.09
C ASN A 67 -2.86 24.60 -5.10
#